data_ed59440040bc4bd370cdb5ee50b45656
#
_entry.id   ed59440040bc4bd370cdb5ee50b45656
#
_cell.length_a   1.000
_cell.length_b   1.000
_cell.length_c   1.000
_cell.angle_alpha   90.00
_cell.angle_beta   90.00
_cell.angle_gamma   90.00
#
_symmetry.space_group_name_H-M   'P 1'
#
loop_
_entity.id
_entity.type
_entity.pdbx_description
1 polymer ?
#
loop_
_entity_poly.entity_id
_entity_poly.type
_entity_poly.pdbx_seq_one_letter_code
_entity_poly.pdbx_strand_id
1 'polypeptide(L)'
;EVYNNDLSITNIIRSLNVVSDPVTGQPVCQSVVDGSDPGCVPYNVFQPGGSTAAARNYIDIPLFSKGDLDMSQGVAYVSGDLSEYGVQLPSADEGVTVVFGAEYRDDKMTFDLDQNYNNGNAAGQGGATPDVAGAVLVKELFTEARIPLVQGRPGVEELSLDLRYRYSDYDIGIDADTWNVGAAYSPNEDFKFRASLSRAIRAPDINELFQPQTIGLWQGTDPCGGPTPELTEAQCALTGVPPGSYGSVALNPAQQYNGRFGGNPDLDAETSDSLTVGFLATPTAFLDGLTLSVDYWQIEVEDAIDNVDPEFIIRQCAAGNASLCNQIFRSQVNGNVWVGS
;
A
#
# COMPACT_ATOMS: atom_id res chain seq x y z
N GLU A 1 -20.40 6.64 -1.20
CA GLU A 1 -20.67 5.55 -2.16
C GLU A 1 -21.73 4.62 -1.60
N VAL A 2 -22.51 3.97 -2.47
CA VAL A 2 -23.51 2.95 -2.11
C VAL A 2 -23.22 1.71 -2.94
N TYR A 3 -22.95 0.60 -2.26
CA TYR A 3 -22.81 -0.70 -2.88
C TYR A 3 -24.07 -1.53 -2.60
N ASN A 4 -24.74 -1.98 -3.63
CA ASN A 4 -26.01 -2.73 -3.54
C ASN A 4 -25.77 -4.22 -3.77
N ASN A 5 -26.69 -5.03 -3.23
CA ASN A 5 -26.75 -6.48 -3.38
C ASN A 5 -25.59 -7.24 -2.69
N ASP A 6 -25.12 -6.74 -1.55
CA ASP A 6 -24.36 -7.58 -0.62
C ASP A 6 -25.32 -8.37 0.28
N LEU A 7 -24.82 -9.38 0.95
CA LEU A 7 -25.62 -10.31 1.74
C LEU A 7 -25.27 -10.23 3.22
N SER A 8 -26.27 -10.12 4.08
CA SER A 8 -26.12 -10.14 5.53
C SER A 8 -25.82 -11.55 6.03
N ILE A 9 -24.63 -11.76 6.60
CA ILE A 9 -24.27 -13.02 7.26
C ILE A 9 -25.25 -13.36 8.39
N THR A 10 -25.60 -12.36 9.19
CA THR A 10 -26.58 -12.53 10.30
C THR A 10 -27.94 -12.99 9.78
N ASN A 11 -28.45 -12.36 8.71
CA ASN A 11 -29.73 -12.74 8.13
C ASN A 11 -29.68 -14.10 7.45
N ILE A 12 -28.54 -14.46 6.80
CA ILE A 12 -28.33 -15.81 6.26
C ILE A 12 -28.40 -16.86 7.38
N ILE A 13 -27.65 -16.66 8.47
CA ILE A 13 -27.66 -17.60 9.61
C ILE A 13 -29.06 -17.77 10.17
N ARG A 14 -29.79 -16.67 10.38
CA ARG A 14 -31.17 -16.70 10.88
C ARG A 14 -32.12 -17.41 9.91
N SER A 15 -32.02 -17.12 8.63
CA SER A 15 -32.89 -17.72 7.58
C SER A 15 -32.63 -19.23 7.33
N LEU A 16 -31.46 -19.73 7.70
CA LEU A 16 -31.11 -21.14 7.65
C LEU A 16 -31.46 -21.90 8.94
N ASN A 17 -31.68 -21.20 10.06
CA ASN A 17 -32.11 -21.81 11.33
C ASN A 17 -33.64 -21.91 11.35
N VAL A 18 -34.17 -22.96 10.72
CA VAL A 18 -35.60 -23.20 10.48
C VAL A 18 -36.15 -24.26 11.41
N VAL A 19 -37.32 -23.99 11.99
CA VAL A 19 -38.07 -24.86 12.85
C VAL A 19 -39.53 -25.00 12.36
N SER A 20 -40.30 -25.93 12.93
CA SER A 20 -41.73 -25.99 12.72
C SER A 20 -42.45 -24.98 13.62
N ASP A 21 -43.26 -24.13 13.03
CA ASP A 21 -44.08 -23.14 13.77
C ASP A 21 -45.00 -23.94 14.75
N PRO A 22 -45.03 -23.60 16.04
CA PRO A 22 -45.79 -24.35 17.05
C PRO A 22 -47.31 -24.25 16.89
N VAL A 23 -47.82 -23.32 16.09
CA VAL A 23 -49.25 -23.09 15.85
C VAL A 23 -49.70 -23.65 14.51
N THR A 24 -48.93 -23.38 13.44
CA THR A 24 -49.30 -23.73 12.07
C THR A 24 -48.63 -24.97 11.54
N GLY A 25 -47.53 -25.45 12.17
CA GLY A 25 -46.68 -26.55 11.71
C GLY A 25 -45.87 -26.28 10.46
N GLN A 26 -45.90 -25.02 9.94
CA GLN A 26 -45.15 -24.66 8.74
C GLN A 26 -43.69 -24.30 9.08
N PRO A 27 -42.76 -24.44 8.12
CA PRO A 27 -41.38 -24.01 8.31
C PRO A 27 -41.29 -22.50 8.59
N VAL A 28 -40.64 -22.10 9.67
CA VAL A 28 -40.44 -20.73 10.10
C VAL A 28 -39.04 -20.58 10.71
N CYS A 29 -38.44 -19.38 10.64
CA CYS A 29 -37.16 -19.14 11.32
C CYS A 29 -37.33 -19.25 12.85
N GLN A 30 -36.35 -19.80 13.56
CA GLN A 30 -36.34 -19.83 15.03
C GLN A 30 -36.49 -18.42 15.61
N SER A 31 -35.89 -17.41 14.97
CA SER A 31 -35.93 -15.99 15.39
C SER A 31 -37.32 -15.35 15.32
N VAL A 32 -38.23 -15.90 14.50
CA VAL A 32 -39.66 -15.50 14.49
C VAL A 32 -40.37 -16.07 15.71
N VAL A 33 -40.10 -17.35 16.05
CA VAL A 33 -40.74 -18.05 17.17
C VAL A 33 -40.35 -17.44 18.52
N ASP A 34 -39.07 -17.09 18.69
CA ASP A 34 -38.56 -16.47 19.92
C ASP A 34 -38.70 -14.93 19.95
N GLY A 35 -39.17 -14.34 18.87
CA GLY A 35 -39.43 -12.90 18.75
C GLY A 35 -38.16 -12.05 18.55
N SER A 36 -36.97 -12.64 18.37
CA SER A 36 -35.71 -11.89 18.18
C SER A 36 -35.60 -11.26 16.79
N ASP A 37 -36.30 -11.80 15.78
CA ASP A 37 -36.43 -11.22 14.45
C ASP A 37 -37.72 -11.67 13.76
N PRO A 38 -38.84 -10.95 13.96
CA PRO A 38 -40.11 -11.28 13.32
C PRO A 38 -40.14 -11.17 11.80
N GLY A 39 -39.16 -10.48 11.21
CA GLY A 39 -39.05 -10.28 9.76
C GLY A 39 -38.32 -11.39 9.02
N CYS A 40 -37.79 -12.39 9.73
CA CYS A 40 -37.01 -13.45 9.13
C CYS A 40 -37.85 -14.31 8.17
N VAL A 41 -37.28 -14.60 7.00
CA VAL A 41 -37.86 -15.47 5.97
C VAL A 41 -36.96 -16.69 5.78
N PRO A 42 -37.49 -17.95 5.87
CA PRO A 42 -36.72 -19.15 5.65
C PRO A 42 -36.07 -19.19 4.25
N TYR A 43 -34.77 -19.55 4.20
CA TYR A 43 -34.01 -19.70 2.97
C TYR A 43 -33.78 -21.19 2.70
N ASN A 44 -34.57 -21.77 1.80
CA ASN A 44 -34.49 -23.18 1.49
C ASN A 44 -33.40 -23.44 0.44
N VAL A 45 -32.26 -23.93 0.88
CA VAL A 45 -31.10 -24.28 0.03
C VAL A 45 -31.13 -25.73 -0.47
N PHE A 46 -32.11 -26.55 -0.03
CA PHE A 46 -32.12 -28.00 -0.28
C PHE A 46 -32.90 -28.40 -1.55
N GLN A 47 -33.50 -27.45 -2.25
CA GLN A 47 -34.25 -27.76 -3.49
C GLN A 47 -34.05 -26.62 -4.54
N PRO A 48 -34.05 -26.96 -5.83
CA PRO A 48 -34.07 -25.98 -6.92
C PRO A 48 -35.28 -25.04 -6.78
N GLY A 49 -35.05 -23.72 -6.89
CA GLY A 49 -36.09 -22.71 -6.72
C GLY A 49 -36.54 -22.44 -5.29
N GLY A 50 -35.92 -23.06 -4.28
CA GLY A 50 -36.22 -22.84 -2.87
C GLY A 50 -35.85 -21.44 -2.34
N SER A 51 -35.00 -20.72 -3.06
CA SER A 51 -34.70 -19.31 -2.81
C SER A 51 -35.83 -18.43 -3.35
N THR A 52 -36.77 -18.08 -2.48
CA THR A 52 -37.88 -17.17 -2.83
C THR A 52 -37.40 -15.72 -2.96
N ALA A 53 -38.18 -14.87 -3.66
CA ALA A 53 -37.88 -13.43 -3.70
C ALA A 53 -37.88 -12.80 -2.30
N ALA A 54 -38.80 -13.21 -1.43
CA ALA A 54 -38.87 -12.73 -0.05
C ALA A 54 -37.62 -13.11 0.76
N ALA A 55 -37.13 -14.35 0.61
CA ALA A 55 -35.89 -14.77 1.27
C ALA A 55 -34.65 -14.02 0.77
N ARG A 56 -34.56 -13.79 -0.56
CA ARG A 56 -33.48 -12.98 -1.13
C ARG A 56 -33.51 -11.53 -0.61
N ASN A 57 -34.70 -10.90 -0.62
CA ASN A 57 -34.85 -9.54 -0.11
C ASN A 57 -34.52 -9.42 1.38
N TYR A 58 -34.77 -10.49 2.17
CA TYR A 58 -34.44 -10.50 3.60
C TYR A 58 -32.91 -10.54 3.86
N ILE A 59 -32.17 -11.28 3.03
CA ILE A 59 -30.70 -11.41 3.19
C ILE A 59 -29.93 -10.30 2.47
N ASP A 60 -30.53 -9.60 1.51
CA ASP A 60 -29.91 -8.51 0.75
C ASP A 60 -29.76 -7.26 1.63
N ILE A 61 -28.58 -6.63 1.57
CA ILE A 61 -28.29 -5.38 2.27
C ILE A 61 -27.54 -4.42 1.35
N PRO A 62 -27.87 -3.12 1.40
CA PRO A 62 -27.00 -2.10 0.86
C PRO A 62 -25.85 -1.80 1.84
N LEU A 63 -24.69 -1.43 1.30
CA LEU A 63 -23.54 -0.97 2.06
C LEU A 63 -23.24 0.49 1.71
N PHE A 64 -22.84 1.27 2.71
CA PHE A 64 -22.54 2.68 2.55
C PHE A 64 -21.12 2.98 3.01
N SER A 65 -20.45 3.84 2.25
CA SER A 65 -19.15 4.38 2.61
C SER A 65 -19.06 5.87 2.28
N LYS A 66 -18.33 6.61 3.09
CA LYS A 66 -18.02 8.02 2.88
C LYS A 66 -16.53 8.25 3.13
N GLY A 67 -15.85 8.88 2.18
CA GLY A 67 -14.45 9.26 2.32
C GLY A 67 -14.29 10.76 2.11
N ASP A 68 -13.50 11.39 2.96
CA ASP A 68 -13.07 12.77 2.83
C ASP A 68 -11.54 12.82 2.86
N LEU A 69 -10.96 13.55 1.92
CA LEU A 69 -9.53 13.84 1.84
C LEU A 69 -9.36 15.36 1.84
N ASP A 70 -8.66 15.86 2.84
CA ASP A 70 -8.34 17.28 2.97
C ASP A 70 -6.83 17.46 2.92
N MET A 71 -6.35 18.38 2.08
CA MET A 71 -4.96 18.78 2.01
C MET A 71 -4.86 20.30 2.16
N SER A 72 -4.01 20.73 3.07
CA SER A 72 -3.64 22.13 3.23
C SER A 72 -2.15 22.30 3.00
N GLN A 73 -1.77 23.12 2.04
CA GLN A 73 -0.37 23.34 1.67
C GLN A 73 -0.05 24.84 1.62
N GLY A 74 1.10 25.21 2.17
CA GLY A 74 1.67 26.54 2.07
C GLY A 74 3.15 26.43 1.69
N VAL A 75 3.55 27.15 0.63
CA VAL A 75 4.96 27.22 0.16
C VAL A 75 5.38 28.68 0.09
N ALA A 76 6.55 28.99 0.62
CA ALA A 76 7.19 30.28 0.47
C ALA A 76 8.66 30.08 0.05
N TYR A 77 9.10 30.83 -0.94
CA TYR A 77 10.49 30.79 -1.38
C TYR A 77 10.99 32.13 -1.87
N VAL A 78 12.30 32.29 -1.87
CA VAL A 78 13.03 33.39 -2.50
C VAL A 78 14.03 32.80 -3.49
N SER A 79 14.14 33.40 -4.66
CA SER A 79 15.12 33.04 -5.68
C SER A 79 15.88 34.27 -6.15
N GLY A 80 17.14 34.11 -6.56
CA GLY A 80 17.95 35.18 -7.06
C GLY A 80 19.14 34.70 -7.86
N ASP A 81 19.55 35.55 -8.82
CA ASP A 81 20.83 35.49 -9.50
C ASP A 81 21.83 36.27 -8.67
N LEU A 82 22.96 35.66 -8.37
CA LEU A 82 24.00 36.24 -7.52
C LEU A 82 25.11 36.95 -8.32
N SER A 83 25.00 37.10 -9.64
CA SER A 83 25.99 37.78 -10.49
C SER A 83 26.25 39.20 -10.04
N GLU A 84 25.19 39.95 -9.69
CA GLU A 84 25.29 41.32 -9.17
C GLU A 84 26.08 41.44 -7.86
N TYR A 85 26.17 40.35 -7.10
CA TYR A 85 26.94 40.25 -5.86
C TYR A 85 28.35 39.67 -6.07
N GLY A 86 28.76 39.48 -7.34
CA GLY A 86 30.08 38.95 -7.69
C GLY A 86 30.24 37.47 -7.53
N VAL A 87 29.13 36.69 -7.35
CA VAL A 87 29.15 35.23 -7.28
C VAL A 87 28.94 34.67 -8.70
N GLN A 88 29.98 34.82 -9.51
CA GLN A 88 30.06 34.34 -10.88
C GLN A 88 31.47 33.82 -11.14
N LEU A 89 31.58 32.65 -11.82
CA LEU A 89 32.90 32.15 -12.19
C LEU A 89 33.49 32.95 -13.39
N PRO A 90 34.80 33.15 -13.42
CA PRO A 90 35.43 33.91 -14.53
C PRO A 90 35.32 33.26 -15.91
N SER A 91 34.93 32.00 -15.95
CA SER A 91 34.73 31.16 -17.14
C SER A 91 33.26 31.08 -17.57
N ALA A 92 32.34 31.67 -16.85
CA ALA A 92 30.91 31.66 -17.11
C ALA A 92 30.42 33.08 -17.41
N ASP A 93 29.39 33.20 -18.26
CA ASP A 93 28.74 34.48 -18.60
C ASP A 93 27.57 34.79 -17.66
N GLU A 94 27.03 33.79 -16.96
CA GLU A 94 25.94 33.86 -15.99
C GLU A 94 26.46 33.63 -14.56
N GLY A 95 25.78 34.22 -13.56
CA GLY A 95 26.06 34.00 -12.14
C GLY A 95 25.43 32.71 -11.59
N VAL A 96 25.75 32.43 -10.33
CA VAL A 96 25.11 31.36 -9.59
C VAL A 96 23.67 31.77 -9.27
N THR A 97 22.70 30.93 -9.65
CA THR A 97 21.29 31.09 -9.26
C THR A 97 20.97 30.23 -8.06
N VAL A 98 20.28 30.79 -7.07
CA VAL A 98 19.90 30.08 -5.86
C VAL A 98 18.40 30.21 -5.56
N VAL A 99 17.85 29.20 -4.90
CA VAL A 99 16.50 29.21 -4.33
C VAL A 99 16.61 28.75 -2.88
N PHE A 100 15.89 29.43 -1.98
CA PHE A 100 15.67 29.00 -0.61
C PHE A 100 14.19 29.06 -0.32
N GLY A 101 13.63 27.99 0.28
CA GLY A 101 12.22 27.96 0.56
C GLY A 101 11.87 27.08 1.75
N ALA A 102 10.62 27.25 2.17
CA ALA A 102 9.98 26.44 3.18
C ALA A 102 8.61 26.02 2.71
N GLU A 103 8.21 24.81 3.09
CA GLU A 103 6.90 24.23 2.80
C GLU A 103 6.27 23.69 4.08
N TYR A 104 4.95 23.79 4.15
CA TYR A 104 4.10 23.19 5.15
C TYR A 104 2.99 22.46 4.42
N ARG A 105 2.74 21.18 4.75
CA ARG A 105 1.64 20.41 4.20
C ARG A 105 1.00 19.57 5.32
N ASP A 106 -0.33 19.58 5.36
CA ASP A 106 -1.17 18.83 6.30
C ASP A 106 -2.18 18.03 5.49
N ASP A 107 -1.99 16.74 5.45
CA ASP A 107 -2.84 15.76 4.74
C ASP A 107 -3.72 15.03 5.76
N LYS A 108 -5.03 15.02 5.53
CA LYS A 108 -6.01 14.34 6.38
C LYS A 108 -6.90 13.44 5.56
N MET A 109 -7.20 12.28 6.11
CA MET A 109 -8.13 11.33 5.53
C MET A 109 -9.08 10.82 6.59
N THR A 110 -10.38 10.75 6.23
CA THR A 110 -11.36 9.94 6.94
C THR A 110 -12.09 9.05 5.95
N PHE A 111 -12.33 7.81 6.34
CA PHE A 111 -13.10 6.85 5.57
C PHE A 111 -14.06 6.15 6.51
N ASP A 112 -15.31 6.60 6.49
CA ASP A 112 -16.40 6.15 7.35
C ASP A 112 -17.21 5.06 6.62
N LEU A 113 -17.41 3.95 7.27
CA LEU A 113 -18.12 2.79 6.76
C LEU A 113 -19.38 2.53 7.59
N ASP A 114 -20.41 1.93 7.00
CA ASP A 114 -21.57 1.54 7.76
C ASP A 114 -21.28 0.36 8.71
N GLN A 115 -22.25 0.09 9.60
CA GLN A 115 -22.09 -0.94 10.63
C GLN A 115 -21.92 -2.37 10.05
N ASN A 116 -22.43 -2.66 8.84
CA ASN A 116 -22.30 -3.98 8.26
C ASN A 116 -20.87 -4.23 7.78
N TYR A 117 -20.18 -3.19 7.30
CA TYR A 117 -18.72 -3.24 7.06
C TYR A 117 -17.95 -3.42 8.37
N ASN A 118 -18.20 -2.52 9.33
CA ASN A 118 -17.43 -2.44 10.57
C ASN A 118 -17.48 -3.73 11.42
N ASN A 119 -18.62 -4.42 11.44
CA ASN A 119 -18.80 -5.65 12.21
C ASN A 119 -18.64 -6.94 11.39
N GLY A 120 -18.28 -6.83 10.11
CA GLY A 120 -18.10 -7.98 9.23
C GLY A 120 -19.38 -8.72 8.85
N ASN A 121 -20.54 -8.06 8.89
CA ASN A 121 -21.83 -8.67 8.52
C ASN A 121 -22.06 -8.78 7.00
N ALA A 122 -21.22 -8.14 6.20
CA ALA A 122 -21.29 -8.16 4.74
C ALA A 122 -20.53 -9.37 4.18
N ALA A 123 -21.26 -10.35 3.66
CA ALA A 123 -20.72 -11.64 3.23
C ALA A 123 -19.74 -11.52 2.04
N GLY A 124 -19.93 -10.53 1.16
CA GLY A 124 -19.08 -10.27 0.00
C GLY A 124 -17.75 -9.62 0.33
N GLN A 125 -17.53 -9.15 1.56
CA GLN A 125 -16.35 -8.38 1.94
C GLN A 125 -15.23 -9.22 2.57
N GLY A 126 -15.49 -10.49 2.88
CA GLY A 126 -14.50 -11.41 3.43
C GLY A 126 -14.15 -11.23 4.90
N GLY A 127 -14.59 -10.15 5.54
CA GLY A 127 -14.33 -9.87 6.96
C GLY A 127 -14.77 -8.46 7.35
N ALA A 128 -14.51 -8.08 8.60
CA ALA A 128 -14.76 -6.73 9.10
C ALA A 128 -13.82 -5.73 8.42
N THR A 129 -14.38 -4.60 7.97
CA THR A 129 -13.64 -3.48 7.42
C THR A 129 -13.98 -2.25 8.27
N PRO A 130 -13.14 -1.86 9.22
CA PRO A 130 -13.40 -0.71 10.10
C PRO A 130 -13.10 0.62 9.42
N ASP A 131 -13.62 1.68 10.01
CA ASP A 131 -13.31 3.05 9.63
C ASP A 131 -11.81 3.32 9.70
N VAL A 132 -11.33 4.19 8.81
CA VAL A 132 -9.94 4.67 8.82
C VAL A 132 -9.94 6.18 8.97
N ALA A 133 -9.14 6.70 9.88
CA ALA A 133 -8.90 8.12 10.02
C ALA A 133 -7.45 8.39 10.41
N GLY A 134 -6.85 9.38 9.80
CA GLY A 134 -5.49 9.77 10.11
C GLY A 134 -5.12 11.12 9.51
N ALA A 135 -4.00 11.65 9.96
CA ALA A 135 -3.40 12.87 9.43
C ALA A 135 -1.87 12.72 9.44
N VAL A 136 -1.23 13.34 8.48
CA VAL A 136 0.23 13.44 8.39
C VAL A 136 0.59 14.88 8.06
N LEU A 137 1.38 15.50 8.92
CA LEU A 137 1.86 16.86 8.75
C LEU A 137 3.36 16.83 8.46
N VAL A 138 3.80 17.57 7.45
CA VAL A 138 5.21 17.75 7.12
C VAL A 138 5.58 19.23 7.07
N LYS A 139 6.76 19.54 7.59
CA LYS A 139 7.44 20.84 7.46
C LYS A 139 8.75 20.62 6.76
N GLU A 140 9.01 21.44 5.77
CA GLU A 140 10.18 21.24 4.92
C GLU A 140 10.95 22.55 4.71
N LEU A 141 12.28 22.40 4.64
CA LEU A 141 13.18 23.45 4.19
C LEU A 141 13.92 22.94 2.96
N PHE A 142 14.01 23.77 1.93
CA PHE A 142 14.70 23.37 0.72
C PHE A 142 15.61 24.48 0.17
N THR A 143 16.64 24.05 -0.52
CA THR A 143 17.56 24.93 -1.26
C THR A 143 17.92 24.31 -2.59
N GLU A 144 18.06 25.16 -3.60
CA GLU A 144 18.53 24.76 -4.92
C GLU A 144 19.62 25.74 -5.39
N ALA A 145 20.59 25.26 -6.15
CA ALA A 145 21.59 26.08 -6.78
C ALA A 145 21.90 25.57 -8.18
N ARG A 146 21.93 26.47 -9.16
CA ARG A 146 22.53 26.24 -10.47
C ARG A 146 23.81 27.04 -10.58
N ILE A 147 24.90 26.34 -10.92
CA ILE A 147 26.25 26.87 -10.97
C ILE A 147 26.78 26.71 -12.40
N PRO A 148 26.72 27.72 -13.25
CA PRO A 148 27.42 27.78 -14.54
C PRO A 148 28.93 27.72 -14.29
N LEU A 149 29.62 26.69 -14.78
CA LEU A 149 31.07 26.54 -14.59
C LEU A 149 31.85 27.14 -15.74
N VAL A 150 31.44 26.84 -16.97
CA VAL A 150 32.05 27.30 -18.19
C VAL A 150 30.98 27.56 -19.24
N GLN A 151 31.05 28.71 -19.92
CA GLN A 151 30.14 29.06 -21.02
C GLN A 151 30.90 29.71 -22.18
N GLY A 152 30.45 29.44 -23.43
CA GLY A 152 30.94 30.12 -24.64
C GLY A 152 32.44 29.91 -24.94
N ARG A 153 33.03 28.73 -24.53
CA ARG A 153 34.46 28.45 -24.78
C ARG A 153 34.59 27.38 -25.86
N PRO A 154 35.71 27.40 -26.62
CA PRO A 154 35.95 26.37 -27.62
C PRO A 154 35.83 24.94 -27.03
N GLY A 155 34.88 24.12 -27.51
CA GLY A 155 34.61 22.79 -27.03
C GLY A 155 33.79 22.71 -25.74
N VAL A 156 33.33 23.85 -25.18
CA VAL A 156 32.46 23.91 -24.00
C VAL A 156 31.48 25.06 -24.19
N GLU A 157 30.39 24.81 -24.90
CA GLU A 157 29.29 25.78 -25.02
C GLU A 157 28.62 26.01 -23.68
N GLU A 158 28.36 24.93 -22.92
CA GLU A 158 27.85 25.00 -21.56
C GLU A 158 28.43 23.84 -20.72
N LEU A 159 28.88 24.18 -19.52
CA LEU A 159 29.11 23.22 -18.44
C LEU A 159 28.52 23.80 -17.17
N SER A 160 27.53 23.10 -16.59
CA SER A 160 26.82 23.55 -15.38
C SER A 160 26.63 22.42 -14.38
N LEU A 161 26.48 22.79 -13.10
CA LEU A 161 26.07 21.92 -12.01
C LEU A 161 24.72 22.38 -11.46
N ASP A 162 23.84 21.41 -11.16
CA ASP A 162 22.58 21.61 -10.47
C ASP A 162 22.64 20.88 -9.13
N LEU A 163 22.43 21.59 -8.05
CA LEU A 163 22.43 21.08 -6.68
C LEU A 163 21.08 21.35 -6.04
N ARG A 164 20.49 20.33 -5.41
CA ARG A 164 19.24 20.45 -4.68
C ARG A 164 19.34 19.69 -3.38
N TYR A 165 18.77 20.27 -2.33
CA TYR A 165 18.68 19.66 -1.03
C TYR A 165 17.36 20.05 -0.37
N ARG A 166 16.71 19.08 0.30
CA ARG A 166 15.48 19.28 1.07
C ARG A 166 15.55 18.45 2.35
N TYR A 167 15.26 19.08 3.46
CA TYR A 167 15.02 18.47 4.74
C TYR A 167 13.54 18.48 5.05
N SER A 168 12.97 17.33 5.43
CA SER A 168 11.56 17.13 5.72
C SER A 168 11.42 16.57 7.15
N ASP A 169 10.57 17.20 7.96
CA ASP A 169 10.23 16.82 9.34
C ASP A 169 8.73 16.46 9.37
N TYR A 170 8.43 15.17 9.54
CA TYR A 170 7.09 14.64 9.62
C TYR A 170 6.66 14.44 11.07
N ASP A 171 5.43 14.81 11.43
CA ASP A 171 4.87 14.66 12.77
C ASP A 171 4.66 13.20 13.22
N ILE A 172 4.85 12.25 12.33
CA ILE A 172 4.88 10.80 12.57
C ILE A 172 6.24 10.28 13.03
N GLY A 173 7.20 11.16 13.31
CA GLY A 173 8.53 10.81 13.82
C GLY A 173 9.55 10.44 12.74
N ILE A 174 9.30 10.79 11.49
CA ILE A 174 10.21 10.59 10.35
C ILE A 174 10.89 11.91 10.02
N ASP A 175 12.22 11.91 10.04
CA ASP A 175 13.07 12.97 9.48
C ASP A 175 13.74 12.45 8.21
N ALA A 176 13.75 13.24 7.15
CA ALA A 176 14.29 12.79 5.86
C ALA A 176 15.07 13.88 5.12
N ASP A 177 16.19 13.45 4.56
CA ASP A 177 17.04 14.25 3.69
C ASP A 177 16.93 13.76 2.24
N THR A 178 16.53 14.66 1.34
CA THR A 178 16.54 14.39 -0.10
C THR A 178 17.50 15.33 -0.81
N TRP A 179 18.16 14.84 -1.82
CA TRP A 179 19.14 15.62 -2.57
C TRP A 179 19.24 15.20 -4.02
N ASN A 180 19.72 16.11 -4.85
CA ASN A 180 20.09 15.84 -6.22
C ASN A 180 21.37 16.61 -6.57
N VAL A 181 22.29 15.93 -7.24
CA VAL A 181 23.49 16.51 -7.86
C VAL A 181 23.46 16.16 -9.34
N GLY A 182 23.32 17.19 -10.18
CA GLY A 182 23.28 17.05 -11.63
C GLY A 182 24.41 17.81 -12.30
N ALA A 183 24.85 17.33 -13.45
CA ALA A 183 25.79 18.03 -14.33
C ALA A 183 25.26 18.00 -15.77
N ALA A 184 25.39 19.12 -16.48
CA ALA A 184 25.12 19.23 -17.88
C ALA A 184 26.34 19.76 -18.63
N TYR A 185 26.71 19.10 -19.74
CA TYR A 185 27.83 19.46 -20.58
C TYR A 185 27.40 19.49 -22.05
N SER A 186 27.51 20.65 -22.66
CA SER A 186 27.31 20.85 -24.11
C SER A 186 28.64 21.24 -24.73
N PRO A 187 29.31 20.40 -25.53
CA PRO A 187 30.54 20.75 -26.25
C PRO A 187 30.30 21.80 -27.32
N ASN A 188 29.09 21.85 -27.88
CA ASN A 188 28.58 22.78 -28.87
C ASN A 188 27.04 22.78 -28.83
N GLU A 189 26.39 23.56 -29.69
CA GLU A 189 24.93 23.67 -29.79
C GLU A 189 24.21 22.39 -30.21
N ASP A 190 24.91 21.46 -30.87
CA ASP A 190 24.32 20.23 -31.42
C ASP A 190 24.27 19.07 -30.40
N PHE A 191 25.10 19.09 -29.37
CA PHE A 191 25.26 17.95 -28.46
C PHE A 191 25.16 18.37 -26.99
N LYS A 192 24.39 17.60 -26.22
CA LYS A 192 24.28 17.79 -24.76
C LYS A 192 24.38 16.44 -24.03
N PHE A 193 25.26 16.37 -23.06
CA PHE A 193 25.39 15.28 -22.11
C PHE A 193 24.83 15.73 -20.77
N ARG A 194 24.18 14.82 -20.06
CA ARG A 194 23.65 15.06 -18.72
C ARG A 194 23.90 13.87 -17.83
N ALA A 195 24.20 14.10 -16.58
CA ALA A 195 24.29 13.06 -15.55
C ALA A 195 23.71 13.59 -14.26
N SER A 196 23.03 12.74 -13.49
CA SER A 196 22.56 13.10 -12.17
C SER A 196 22.57 11.92 -11.22
N LEU A 197 22.84 12.20 -9.95
CA LEU A 197 22.67 11.35 -8.81
C LEU A 197 21.63 11.98 -7.90
N SER A 198 20.68 11.21 -7.42
CA SER A 198 19.65 11.72 -6.51
C SER A 198 19.23 10.70 -5.48
N ARG A 199 18.90 11.17 -4.30
CA ARG A 199 18.17 10.46 -3.25
C ARG A 199 16.81 11.10 -3.07
N ALA A 200 15.76 10.28 -3.15
CA ALA A 200 14.38 10.65 -2.82
C ALA A 200 13.85 9.74 -1.72
N ILE A 201 12.80 10.17 -1.04
CA ILE A 201 12.07 9.36 -0.06
C ILE A 201 10.58 9.31 -0.39
N ARG A 202 9.92 8.27 0.11
CA ARG A 202 8.46 8.21 0.21
C ARG A 202 8.09 7.95 1.66
N ALA A 203 7.47 8.92 2.32
CA ALA A 203 6.88 8.68 3.65
C ALA A 203 5.68 7.71 3.52
N PRO A 204 5.39 6.90 4.56
CA PRO A 204 4.20 6.07 4.59
C PRO A 204 2.93 6.90 4.42
N ASP A 205 1.93 6.35 3.73
CA ASP A 205 0.64 6.98 3.61
C ASP A 205 -0.26 6.75 4.84
N ILE A 206 -1.39 7.46 4.89
CA ILE A 206 -2.32 7.40 6.03
C ILE A 206 -2.88 5.98 6.23
N ASN A 207 -3.14 5.22 5.17
CA ASN A 207 -3.62 3.84 5.30
C ASN A 207 -2.52 2.91 5.81
N GLU A 208 -1.31 3.06 5.27
CA GLU A 208 -0.14 2.27 5.70
C GLU A 208 0.15 2.45 7.20
N LEU A 209 -0.13 3.64 7.75
CA LEU A 209 0.08 3.96 9.16
C LEU A 209 -1.12 3.59 10.05
N PHE A 210 -2.34 3.98 9.65
CA PHE A 210 -3.47 4.08 10.56
C PHE A 210 -4.62 3.11 10.25
N GLN A 211 -4.54 2.30 9.18
CA GLN A 211 -5.57 1.29 8.93
C GLN A 211 -5.66 0.33 10.11
N PRO A 212 -6.83 0.20 10.77
CA PRO A 212 -6.99 -0.74 11.88
C PRO A 212 -6.71 -2.18 11.46
N GLN A 213 -6.10 -2.95 12.35
CA GLN A 213 -5.82 -4.36 12.07
C GLN A 213 -7.09 -5.19 12.07
N THR A 214 -7.31 -5.94 10.99
CA THR A 214 -8.49 -6.78 10.78
C THR A 214 -8.09 -8.19 10.33
N ILE A 215 -9.03 -9.13 10.48
CA ILE A 215 -8.90 -10.44 9.87
C ILE A 215 -9.47 -10.37 8.45
N GLY A 216 -8.62 -10.61 7.47
CA GLY A 216 -8.99 -10.73 6.07
C GLY A 216 -8.62 -12.11 5.51
N LEU A 217 -8.96 -12.31 4.24
CA LEU A 217 -8.60 -13.54 3.52
C LEU A 217 -7.37 -13.28 2.65
N TRP A 218 -6.41 -14.18 2.71
CA TRP A 218 -5.34 -14.25 1.73
C TRP A 218 -5.46 -15.52 0.88
N GLN A 219 -5.07 -15.44 -0.37
CA GLN A 219 -5.08 -16.56 -1.29
C GLN A 219 -3.68 -17.15 -1.40
N GLY A 220 -3.58 -18.47 -1.22
CA GLY A 220 -2.29 -19.16 -1.26
C GLY A 220 -2.42 -20.61 -0.82
N THR A 221 -1.30 -21.18 -0.37
CA THR A 221 -1.24 -22.57 0.09
C THR A 221 -0.52 -22.65 1.43
N ASP A 222 -1.03 -23.47 2.34
CA ASP A 222 -0.27 -23.82 3.55
C ASP A 222 0.78 -24.89 3.18
N PRO A 223 2.09 -24.59 3.19
CA PRO A 223 3.14 -25.53 2.83
C PRO A 223 3.26 -26.73 3.81
N CYS A 224 2.59 -26.65 4.96
CA CYS A 224 2.45 -27.76 5.92
C CYS A 224 1.13 -28.53 5.79
N GLY A 225 0.29 -28.18 4.81
CA GLY A 225 -1.02 -28.77 4.62
C GLY A 225 -1.02 -30.00 3.73
N GLY A 226 -2.10 -30.78 3.83
CA GLY A 226 -2.35 -31.96 3.02
C GLY A 226 -1.61 -33.22 3.47
N PRO A 227 -1.84 -34.33 2.74
CA PRO A 227 -1.23 -35.63 3.07
C PRO A 227 0.25 -35.77 2.70
N THR A 228 0.73 -34.87 1.85
CA THR A 228 2.13 -34.77 1.40
C THR A 228 2.61 -33.31 1.49
N PRO A 229 2.90 -32.82 2.72
CA PRO A 229 3.35 -31.44 2.90
C PRO A 229 4.65 -31.16 2.13
N GLU A 230 4.82 -29.92 1.66
CA GLU A 230 6.05 -29.48 0.98
C GLU A 230 7.23 -29.38 1.96
N LEU A 231 6.95 -28.97 3.21
CA LEU A 231 7.95 -28.85 4.26
C LEU A 231 8.03 -30.13 5.10
N THR A 232 9.18 -30.38 5.69
CA THR A 232 9.39 -31.53 6.59
C THR A 232 8.61 -31.38 7.90
N GLU A 233 8.40 -32.48 8.61
CA GLU A 233 7.73 -32.50 9.91
C GLU A 233 8.39 -31.52 10.92
N ALA A 234 9.73 -31.55 10.99
CA ALA A 234 10.49 -30.66 11.87
C ALA A 234 10.28 -29.17 11.51
N GLN A 235 10.23 -28.83 10.23
CA GLN A 235 9.95 -27.46 9.75
C GLN A 235 8.51 -27.03 10.06
N CYS A 236 7.55 -27.92 9.84
CA CYS A 236 6.14 -27.65 10.16
C CYS A 236 5.90 -27.50 11.67
N ALA A 237 6.63 -28.24 12.50
CA ALA A 237 6.58 -28.07 13.95
C ALA A 237 7.02 -26.68 14.39
N LEU A 238 8.03 -26.09 13.73
CA LEU A 238 8.45 -24.68 13.97
C LEU A 238 7.32 -23.69 13.69
N THR A 239 6.47 -23.96 12.71
CA THR A 239 5.33 -23.10 12.36
C THR A 239 4.11 -23.31 13.27
N GLY A 240 4.20 -24.18 14.27
CA GLY A 240 3.13 -24.45 15.23
C GLY A 240 2.19 -25.59 14.85
N VAL A 241 2.54 -26.47 13.89
CA VAL A 241 1.78 -27.69 13.63
C VAL A 241 1.90 -28.62 14.83
N PRO A 242 0.77 -29.05 15.46
CA PRO A 242 0.80 -29.93 16.64
C PRO A 242 1.43 -31.29 16.36
N PRO A 243 2.06 -31.91 17.36
CA PRO A 243 2.57 -33.27 17.23
C PRO A 243 1.48 -34.25 16.76
N GLY A 244 1.80 -35.07 15.75
CA GLY A 244 0.87 -36.05 15.19
C GLY A 244 -0.12 -35.50 14.15
N SER A 245 -0.14 -34.20 13.90
CA SER A 245 -0.98 -33.58 12.85
C SER A 245 -0.25 -33.46 11.50
N TYR A 246 1.05 -33.73 11.43
CA TYR A 246 1.79 -33.72 10.17
C TYR A 246 1.23 -34.71 9.17
N GLY A 247 1.03 -34.29 7.92
CA GLY A 247 0.38 -35.08 6.87
C GLY A 247 -1.16 -35.22 6.99
N SER A 248 -1.77 -34.54 7.98
CA SER A 248 -3.22 -34.51 8.17
C SER A 248 -3.82 -33.12 8.35
N VAL A 249 -3.00 -32.05 8.25
CA VAL A 249 -3.47 -30.67 8.29
C VAL A 249 -4.36 -30.39 7.08
N ALA A 250 -5.63 -30.05 7.31
CA ALA A 250 -6.59 -29.84 6.22
C ALA A 250 -6.27 -28.57 5.44
N LEU A 251 -6.14 -28.69 4.12
CA LEU A 251 -6.08 -27.56 3.20
C LEU A 251 -7.48 -26.95 3.06
N ASN A 252 -7.54 -25.61 2.92
CA ASN A 252 -8.79 -24.95 2.57
C ASN A 252 -9.15 -25.25 1.11
N PRO A 253 -10.35 -25.82 0.82
CA PRO A 253 -10.77 -26.15 -0.55
C PRO A 253 -10.83 -24.93 -1.49
N ALA A 254 -11.07 -23.73 -0.95
CA ALA A 254 -11.08 -22.48 -1.71
C ALA A 254 -9.69 -21.83 -1.82
N GLN A 255 -8.65 -22.42 -1.22
CA GLN A 255 -7.30 -21.83 -1.12
C GLN A 255 -7.30 -20.43 -0.48
N GLN A 256 -8.23 -20.18 0.43
CA GLN A 256 -8.35 -18.93 1.17
C GLN A 256 -8.10 -19.18 2.65
N TYR A 257 -7.22 -18.39 3.23
CA TYR A 257 -6.78 -18.52 4.61
C TYR A 257 -6.97 -17.19 5.34
N ASN A 258 -7.10 -17.24 6.66
CA ASN A 258 -7.19 -16.05 7.47
C ASN A 258 -5.80 -15.42 7.67
N GLY A 259 -5.72 -14.11 7.49
CA GLY A 259 -4.56 -13.30 7.82
C GLY A 259 -4.98 -12.04 8.58
N ARG A 260 -4.08 -11.52 9.41
CA ARG A 260 -4.28 -10.22 10.03
C ARG A 260 -3.57 -9.17 9.18
N PHE A 261 -4.32 -8.18 8.71
CA PHE A 261 -3.85 -7.07 7.89
C PHE A 261 -4.21 -5.75 8.56
N GLY A 262 -3.40 -4.72 8.32
CA GLY A 262 -3.64 -3.38 8.85
C GLY A 262 -2.40 -2.52 8.74
N GLY A 263 -2.51 -1.26 9.15
CA GLY A 263 -1.42 -0.31 9.17
C GLY A 263 -0.39 -0.63 10.26
N ASN A 264 0.77 -0.03 10.10
CA ASN A 264 1.85 -0.06 11.07
C ASN A 264 2.33 1.38 11.35
N PRO A 265 2.09 1.94 12.53
CA PRO A 265 2.52 3.30 12.86
C PRO A 265 4.03 3.46 13.04
N ASP A 266 4.78 2.34 13.11
CA ASP A 266 6.23 2.33 13.29
C ASP A 266 6.99 2.13 11.95
N LEU A 267 6.35 2.44 10.81
CA LEU A 267 6.99 2.39 9.50
C LEU A 267 7.97 3.56 9.33
N ASP A 268 9.13 3.26 8.76
CA ASP A 268 10.08 4.24 8.25
C ASP A 268 9.75 4.65 6.80
N ALA A 269 10.40 5.70 6.30
CA ALA A 269 10.26 6.12 4.92
C ALA A 269 11.03 5.17 3.97
N GLU A 270 10.47 4.91 2.79
CA GLU A 270 11.22 4.30 1.69
C GLU A 270 12.28 5.25 1.17
N THR A 271 13.44 4.74 0.84
CA THR A 271 14.54 5.51 0.23
C THR A 271 14.79 5.04 -1.19
N SER A 272 14.97 5.97 -2.12
CA SER A 272 15.26 5.68 -3.53
C SER A 272 16.52 6.41 -3.98
N ASP A 273 17.56 5.67 -4.34
CA ASP A 273 18.77 6.19 -4.96
C ASP A 273 18.72 6.00 -6.48
N SER A 274 18.96 7.07 -7.23
CA SER A 274 18.86 7.08 -8.67
C SER A 274 20.11 7.62 -9.34
N LEU A 275 20.59 6.93 -10.37
CA LEU A 275 21.60 7.38 -11.31
C LEU A 275 20.94 7.57 -12.68
N THR A 276 21.14 8.73 -13.29
CA THR A 276 20.73 8.99 -14.68
C THR A 276 21.90 9.52 -15.49
N VAL A 277 22.08 8.99 -16.71
CA VAL A 277 23.03 9.51 -17.69
C VAL A 277 22.33 9.62 -19.04
N GLY A 278 22.38 10.79 -19.64
CA GLY A 278 21.69 11.07 -20.90
C GLY A 278 22.55 11.78 -21.92
N PHE A 279 22.19 11.58 -23.18
CA PHE A 279 22.78 12.23 -24.33
C PHE A 279 21.66 12.75 -25.25
N LEU A 280 21.79 13.99 -25.68
CA LEU A 280 20.91 14.61 -26.65
C LEU A 280 21.74 15.10 -27.83
N ALA A 281 21.29 14.81 -29.05
CA ALA A 281 21.87 15.30 -30.30
C ALA A 281 20.81 15.98 -31.16
N THR A 282 21.09 17.19 -31.61
CA THR A 282 20.30 17.98 -32.56
C THR A 282 21.19 18.50 -33.71
N PRO A 283 21.71 17.60 -34.56
CA PRO A 283 22.72 17.93 -35.57
C PRO A 283 22.14 18.81 -36.66
N THR A 284 22.28 20.12 -36.51
CA THR A 284 21.76 21.14 -37.45
C THR A 284 22.53 21.20 -38.76
N ALA A 285 23.83 20.82 -38.74
CA ALA A 285 24.74 21.00 -39.91
C ALA A 285 24.49 19.98 -41.05
N PHE A 286 23.92 18.82 -40.80
CA PHE A 286 23.74 17.77 -41.81
C PHE A 286 22.38 17.03 -41.75
N LEU A 287 21.59 17.20 -40.71
CA LEU A 287 20.25 16.59 -40.57
C LEU A 287 19.33 17.54 -39.85
N ASP A 288 18.97 18.63 -40.54
CA ASP A 288 18.02 19.60 -39.99
C ASP A 288 16.69 18.94 -39.61
N GLY A 289 16.21 19.24 -38.40
CA GLY A 289 14.97 18.70 -37.84
C GLY A 289 15.11 17.31 -37.18
N LEU A 290 16.30 16.70 -37.14
CA LEU A 290 16.53 15.47 -36.36
C LEU A 290 16.83 15.83 -34.89
N THR A 291 16.13 15.15 -33.98
CA THR A 291 16.46 15.13 -32.54
C THR A 291 16.59 13.69 -32.09
N LEU A 292 17.72 13.33 -31.47
CA LEU A 292 17.98 12.02 -30.87
C LEU A 292 18.25 12.19 -29.38
N SER A 293 17.50 11.49 -28.52
CA SER A 293 17.80 11.39 -27.09
C SER A 293 18.00 9.93 -26.71
N VAL A 294 19.03 9.68 -25.91
CA VAL A 294 19.32 8.36 -25.32
C VAL A 294 19.58 8.59 -23.84
N ASP A 295 18.83 7.89 -22.99
CA ASP A 295 18.96 7.99 -21.54
C ASP A 295 19.12 6.59 -20.95
N TYR A 296 20.10 6.45 -20.05
CA TYR A 296 20.25 5.32 -19.16
C TYR A 296 19.87 5.76 -17.74
N TRP A 297 19.14 4.93 -17.02
CA TRP A 297 18.78 5.16 -15.63
C TRP A 297 18.85 3.85 -14.84
N GLN A 298 19.21 3.97 -13.57
CA GLN A 298 19.18 2.92 -12.57
C GLN A 298 18.55 3.50 -11.32
N ILE A 299 17.55 2.80 -10.77
CA ILE A 299 16.85 3.19 -9.55
C ILE A 299 16.92 1.99 -8.60
N GLU A 300 17.35 2.24 -7.37
CA GLU A 300 17.39 1.27 -6.28
C GLU A 300 16.50 1.80 -5.16
N VAL A 301 15.55 0.97 -4.73
CA VAL A 301 14.61 1.31 -3.64
C VAL A 301 14.92 0.42 -2.46
N GLU A 302 15.16 1.03 -1.31
CA GLU A 302 15.37 0.37 -0.03
C GLU A 302 14.19 0.64 0.90
N ASP A 303 13.97 -0.28 1.86
CA ASP A 303 12.90 -0.20 2.86
C ASP A 303 11.50 -0.03 2.26
N ALA A 304 11.26 -0.68 1.10
CA ALA A 304 9.98 -0.60 0.41
C ALA A 304 8.82 -1.07 1.30
N ILE A 305 7.80 -0.22 1.42
CA ILE A 305 6.61 -0.50 2.23
C ILE A 305 5.65 -1.37 1.41
N ASP A 306 5.45 -2.60 1.87
CA ASP A 306 4.53 -3.55 1.25
C ASP A 306 4.00 -4.54 2.30
N ASN A 307 2.94 -5.26 1.95
CA ASN A 307 2.44 -6.35 2.77
C ASN A 307 3.33 -7.59 2.61
N VAL A 308 3.79 -8.13 3.73
CA VAL A 308 4.53 -9.40 3.71
C VAL A 308 3.56 -10.55 3.42
N ASP A 309 3.81 -11.29 2.35
CA ASP A 309 3.01 -12.47 1.99
C ASP A 309 2.96 -13.49 3.14
N PRO A 310 1.76 -13.93 3.60
CA PRO A 310 1.64 -14.87 4.69
C PRO A 310 2.30 -16.23 4.42
N GLU A 311 2.31 -16.71 3.18
CA GLU A 311 3.04 -17.93 2.82
C GLU A 311 4.56 -17.76 2.98
N PHE A 312 5.08 -16.58 2.63
CA PHE A 312 6.49 -16.22 2.87
C PHE A 312 6.81 -16.26 4.38
N ILE A 313 5.93 -15.72 5.23
CA ILE A 313 6.09 -15.77 6.69
C ILE A 313 6.20 -17.23 7.18
N ILE A 314 5.31 -18.12 6.71
CA ILE A 314 5.33 -19.53 7.06
C ILE A 314 6.65 -20.19 6.63
N ARG A 315 7.10 -19.95 5.41
CA ARG A 315 8.35 -20.51 4.86
C ARG A 315 9.59 -19.99 5.59
N GLN A 316 9.64 -18.73 5.93
CA GLN A 316 10.75 -18.14 6.69
C GLN A 316 10.81 -18.64 8.14
N CYS A 317 9.66 -18.79 8.79
CA CYS A 317 9.59 -19.43 10.10
C CYS A 317 10.12 -20.87 10.03
N ALA A 318 9.69 -21.66 9.05
CA ALA A 318 10.17 -23.02 8.82
C ALA A 318 11.67 -23.09 8.51
N ALA A 319 12.25 -22.03 7.97
CA ALA A 319 13.69 -21.89 7.75
C ALA A 319 14.48 -21.45 9.00
N GLY A 320 13.79 -21.21 10.13
CA GLY A 320 14.40 -20.87 11.43
C GLY A 320 14.34 -19.38 11.81
N ASN A 321 13.61 -18.53 11.07
CA ASN A 321 13.39 -17.15 11.45
C ASN A 321 12.35 -17.07 12.58
N ALA A 322 12.81 -17.07 13.84
CA ALA A 322 11.96 -17.12 15.01
C ALA A 322 11.04 -15.89 15.18
N SER A 323 11.43 -14.72 14.69
CA SER A 323 10.61 -13.51 14.76
C SER A 323 9.33 -13.64 13.96
N LEU A 324 9.39 -14.28 12.79
CA LEU A 324 8.23 -14.51 11.94
C LEU A 324 7.34 -15.67 12.44
N CYS A 325 7.89 -16.62 13.22
CA CYS A 325 7.10 -17.66 13.83
C CYS A 325 6.02 -17.13 14.79
N ASN A 326 6.29 -16.01 15.46
CA ASN A 326 5.33 -15.38 16.38
C ASN A 326 4.12 -14.76 15.67
N GLN A 327 4.17 -14.65 14.36
CA GLN A 327 3.07 -14.12 13.53
C GLN A 327 2.15 -15.22 13.01
N ILE A 328 2.46 -16.51 13.26
CA ILE A 328 1.69 -17.64 12.77
C ILE A 328 0.79 -18.16 13.88
N PHE A 329 -0.50 -18.19 13.64
CA PHE A 329 -1.50 -18.70 14.55
C PHE A 329 -2.14 -19.93 13.91
N ARG A 330 -1.85 -21.13 14.46
CA ARG A 330 -2.45 -22.40 14.04
C ARG A 330 -3.39 -22.94 15.08
N SER A 331 -4.44 -23.61 14.64
CA SER A 331 -5.30 -24.38 15.53
C SER A 331 -4.48 -25.42 16.30
N GLN A 332 -4.56 -25.40 17.61
CA GLN A 332 -3.87 -26.34 18.50
C GLN A 332 -4.45 -27.77 18.42
N VAL A 333 -5.59 -27.93 17.77
CA VAL A 333 -6.27 -29.23 17.62
C VAL A 333 -5.84 -29.96 16.35
N ASN A 334 -5.79 -29.26 15.22
CA ASN A 334 -5.61 -29.85 13.90
C ASN A 334 -4.53 -29.14 13.04
N GLY A 335 -3.89 -28.08 13.54
CA GLY A 335 -2.78 -27.39 12.91
C GLY A 335 -3.16 -26.49 11.73
N ASN A 336 -4.43 -26.35 11.37
CA ASN A 336 -4.81 -25.50 10.24
C ASN A 336 -4.74 -24.00 10.59
N VAL A 337 -4.72 -23.12 9.56
CA VAL A 337 -4.64 -21.65 9.66
C VAL A 337 -5.89 -20.94 9.15
N TRP A 338 -7.06 -21.64 9.06
CA TRP A 338 -8.27 -21.09 8.46
C TRP A 338 -9.58 -21.36 9.19
N VAL A 339 -9.63 -22.31 10.11
CA VAL A 339 -10.82 -22.63 10.91
C VAL A 339 -10.46 -22.63 12.39
N GLY A 340 -11.06 -21.72 13.17
CA GLY A 340 -10.95 -21.72 14.62
C GLY A 340 -9.53 -21.47 15.14
N SER A 341 -8.74 -20.78 14.37
CA SER A 341 -7.40 -20.32 14.78
C SER A 341 -7.48 -18.97 15.47
#